data_c7bf7b44b69db52ff0e63817b403de09
#
_entry.id   c7bf7b44b69db52ff0e63817b403de09
#
_cell.length_a   1.000
_cell.length_b   1.000
_cell.length_c   1.000
_cell.angle_alpha   90.00
_cell.angle_beta   90.00
_cell.angle_gamma   90.00
#
_symmetry.space_group_name_H-M   'P 1'
#
loop_
_entity.id
_entity.type
_entity.pdbx_description
1 polymer ?
#
loop_
_entity_poly.entity_id
_entity_poly.type
_entity_poly.pdbx_seq_one_letter_code
_entity_poly.pdbx_strand_id
1 'polypeptide(L)'
;MKVHEYQGKEIFRKHGIITPKGIPAFSVDESLAAYDKLGSETVVVKSQIHAGGRGKGGGVKLAHSRNEVESLAKAMLGMTLITHQTGPKGKEVQRLLIESGADIRSEFYAAITLDRGKEMDVFMVSMEGGIEIEKVAIEKPEKIVKIWIDPLLGMKSYQARKLAYGLNLTGNAFKEAGSIFLKMYACYQSTDASLMEINPLILTGDDHIVALDSKFNFDGNALFRQKEISDMRDLSEEDPMEIEAGNYNLNYIKLDGNVGCMVNGAGLAMATMDIIKLAGGEPANFLDVGGTASAETVKNGFRIILSDKNVKAVLINIFGGIVRCDRVANGVVQAVKELGLDVPVVVRLEGTNAEEAQAILSKSGVSIIPAVGMKDAAKKVVNAALGA
;
A
#
# COMPACT_ATOMS: atom_id res chain seq x y z
N MET A 1 -0.57 -6.03 0.96
CA MET A 1 0.43 -6.00 2.05
C MET A 1 1.77 -5.55 1.49
N LYS A 2 2.53 -4.71 2.19
CA LYS A 2 3.90 -4.29 1.85
C LYS A 2 4.90 -4.98 2.78
N VAL A 3 6.18 -5.00 2.38
CA VAL A 3 7.29 -5.49 3.22
C VAL A 3 8.46 -4.50 3.15
N HIS A 4 9.36 -4.57 4.14
CA HIS A 4 10.59 -3.78 4.13
C HIS A 4 11.59 -4.24 3.07
N GLU A 5 12.50 -3.35 2.69
CA GLU A 5 13.53 -3.65 1.68
C GLU A 5 14.35 -4.90 2.02
N TYR A 6 14.78 -5.07 3.28
CA TYR A 6 15.58 -6.24 3.68
C TYR A 6 14.80 -7.56 3.51
N GLN A 7 13.49 -7.56 3.78
CA GLN A 7 12.59 -8.70 3.58
C GLN A 7 12.41 -9.00 2.08
N GLY A 8 12.16 -7.97 1.28
CA GLY A 8 12.07 -8.11 -0.16
C GLY A 8 13.36 -8.65 -0.80
N LYS A 9 14.52 -8.20 -0.32
CA LYS A 9 15.82 -8.75 -0.73
C LYS A 9 16.00 -10.21 -0.32
N GLU A 10 15.46 -10.64 0.81
CA GLU A 10 15.44 -12.04 1.21
C GLU A 10 14.64 -12.88 0.20
N ILE A 11 13.44 -12.38 -0.19
CA ILE A 11 12.62 -13.01 -1.22
C ILE A 11 13.39 -13.10 -2.55
N PHE A 12 14.08 -12.02 -2.96
CA PHE A 12 14.92 -12.03 -4.14
C PHE A 12 16.00 -13.12 -4.11
N ARG A 13 16.72 -13.23 -2.99
CA ARG A 13 17.78 -14.26 -2.83
C ARG A 13 17.23 -15.69 -2.91
N LYS A 14 16.04 -15.93 -2.32
CA LYS A 14 15.35 -17.23 -2.42
C LYS A 14 15.04 -17.60 -3.89
N HIS A 15 14.83 -16.60 -4.76
CA HIS A 15 14.58 -16.78 -6.19
C HIS A 15 15.84 -16.63 -7.06
N GLY A 16 17.02 -16.58 -6.45
CA GLY A 16 18.29 -16.50 -7.16
C GLY A 16 18.55 -15.16 -7.87
N ILE A 17 17.93 -14.09 -7.40
CA ILE A 17 18.21 -12.69 -7.80
C ILE A 17 19.29 -12.15 -6.87
N ILE A 18 20.36 -11.64 -7.45
CA ILE A 18 21.55 -11.17 -6.71
C ILE A 18 21.24 -9.83 -6.03
N THR A 19 21.54 -9.75 -4.74
CA THR A 19 21.45 -8.52 -3.94
C THR A 19 22.74 -8.33 -3.14
N PRO A 20 23.11 -7.12 -2.74
CA PRO A 20 24.22 -6.92 -1.81
C PRO A 20 23.95 -7.67 -0.50
N LYS A 21 25.03 -8.03 0.21
CA LYS A 21 24.90 -8.58 1.56
C LYS A 21 24.41 -7.49 2.51
N GLY A 22 23.36 -7.77 3.26
CA GLY A 22 22.78 -6.83 4.20
C GLY A 22 22.21 -7.52 5.42
N ILE A 23 22.26 -6.85 6.57
CA ILE A 23 21.77 -7.35 7.87
C ILE A 23 20.87 -6.29 8.47
N PRO A 24 19.60 -6.63 8.78
CA PRO A 24 18.73 -5.70 9.51
C PRO A 24 19.20 -5.49 10.94
N ALA A 25 18.98 -4.30 11.47
CA ALA A 25 19.34 -3.91 12.82
C ALA A 25 18.24 -3.06 13.47
N PHE A 26 17.87 -3.37 14.70
CA PHE A 26 16.79 -2.73 15.45
C PHE A 26 17.31 -1.87 16.61
N SER A 27 18.64 -1.85 16.78
CA SER A 27 19.35 -1.04 17.78
C SER A 27 20.70 -0.59 17.24
N VAL A 28 21.34 0.34 17.96
CA VAL A 28 22.71 0.77 17.65
C VAL A 28 23.68 -0.39 17.78
N ASP A 29 23.56 -1.20 18.82
CA ASP A 29 24.45 -2.35 19.07
C ASP A 29 24.31 -3.41 17.96
N GLU A 30 23.08 -3.69 17.52
CA GLU A 30 22.85 -4.58 16.37
C GLU A 30 23.42 -4.01 15.07
N SER A 31 23.38 -2.68 14.87
CA SER A 31 23.98 -2.03 13.71
C SER A 31 25.51 -2.20 13.69
N LEU A 32 26.14 -2.10 14.85
CA LEU A 32 27.58 -2.32 15.00
C LEU A 32 27.94 -3.80 14.79
N ALA A 33 27.17 -4.73 15.34
CA ALA A 33 27.36 -6.16 15.13
C ALA A 33 27.17 -6.53 13.65
N ALA A 34 26.21 -5.91 12.97
CA ALA A 34 25.98 -6.09 11.53
C ALA A 34 27.18 -5.61 10.70
N TYR A 35 27.73 -4.43 11.02
CA TYR A 35 28.93 -3.91 10.38
C TYR A 35 30.13 -4.86 10.55
N ASP A 36 30.40 -5.28 11.79
CA ASP A 36 31.50 -6.20 12.10
C ASP A 36 31.35 -7.54 11.34
N LYS A 37 30.13 -8.05 11.25
CA LYS A 37 29.83 -9.32 10.51
C LYS A 37 29.94 -9.20 9.00
N LEU A 38 29.61 -8.03 8.43
CA LEU A 38 29.74 -7.80 6.99
C LEU A 38 31.19 -7.74 6.55
N GLY A 39 32.09 -7.20 7.39
CA GLY A 39 33.51 -7.09 7.10
C GLY A 39 33.83 -6.24 5.85
N SER A 40 32.95 -5.33 5.47
CA SER A 40 33.09 -4.46 4.30
C SER A 40 33.70 -3.13 4.73
N GLU A 41 34.67 -2.61 3.97
CA GLU A 41 35.27 -1.28 4.23
C GLU A 41 34.23 -0.15 4.14
N THR A 42 33.29 -0.28 3.21
CA THR A 42 32.21 0.68 3.03
C THR A 42 30.87 -0.04 3.18
N VAL A 43 30.01 0.50 4.03
CA VAL A 43 28.62 0.05 4.18
C VAL A 43 27.66 1.19 3.93
N VAL A 44 26.42 0.83 3.61
CA VAL A 44 25.29 1.76 3.48
C VAL A 44 24.35 1.51 4.66
N VAL A 45 24.04 2.55 5.42
CA VAL A 45 23.05 2.55 6.49
C VAL A 45 21.74 3.05 5.89
N LYS A 46 20.72 2.18 5.83
CA LYS A 46 19.43 2.46 5.17
C LYS A 46 18.28 2.36 6.15
N SER A 47 17.54 3.45 6.35
CA SER A 47 16.27 3.43 7.09
C SER A 47 15.28 2.47 6.41
N GLN A 48 14.55 1.71 7.22
CA GLN A 48 13.55 0.76 6.74
C GLN A 48 12.15 1.26 7.08
N ILE A 49 11.46 1.82 6.09
CA ILE A 49 10.05 2.23 6.13
C ILE A 49 9.35 1.79 4.84
N HIS A 50 8.03 1.66 4.87
CA HIS A 50 7.24 1.28 3.69
C HIS A 50 7.01 2.45 2.70
N ALA A 51 8.03 3.27 2.48
CA ALA A 51 7.98 4.40 1.55
C ALA A 51 9.26 4.51 0.73
N GLY A 52 9.10 4.96 -0.52
CA GLY A 52 10.20 5.31 -1.41
C GLY A 52 10.77 6.71 -1.15
N GLY A 53 11.85 7.07 -1.86
CA GLY A 53 12.46 8.39 -1.74
C GLY A 53 13.33 8.61 -0.50
N ARG A 54 13.66 7.53 0.24
CA ARG A 54 14.44 7.55 1.48
C ARG A 54 15.79 8.24 1.32
N GLY A 55 16.46 8.05 0.19
CA GLY A 55 17.76 8.70 -0.07
C GLY A 55 17.67 10.22 -0.05
N LYS A 56 16.67 10.80 -0.73
CA LYS A 56 16.41 12.25 -0.74
C LYS A 56 15.99 12.79 0.63
N GLY A 57 15.29 11.98 1.42
CA GLY A 57 14.90 12.31 2.79
C GLY A 57 16.02 12.16 3.83
N GLY A 58 17.23 11.77 3.44
CA GLY A 58 18.35 11.56 4.37
C GLY A 58 18.36 10.19 5.04
N GLY A 59 17.47 9.27 4.66
CA GLY A 59 17.34 7.91 5.20
C GLY A 59 18.31 6.89 4.61
N VAL A 60 19.29 7.30 3.79
CA VAL A 60 20.34 6.44 3.22
C VAL A 60 21.67 7.17 3.32
N LYS A 61 22.64 6.59 4.00
CA LYS A 61 23.95 7.18 4.25
C LYS A 61 25.06 6.15 4.09
N LEU A 62 26.20 6.59 3.55
CA LEU A 62 27.43 5.81 3.51
C LEU A 62 28.16 5.92 4.84
N ALA A 63 28.83 4.85 5.25
CA ALA A 63 29.75 4.79 6.38
C ALA A 63 31.01 4.00 6.01
N HIS A 64 32.16 4.54 6.40
CA HIS A 64 33.49 3.98 6.10
C HIS A 64 34.20 3.46 7.36
N SER A 65 33.55 3.55 8.50
CA SER A 65 34.08 3.11 9.79
C SER A 65 32.96 2.70 10.74
N ARG A 66 33.34 1.90 11.75
CA ARG A 66 32.45 1.47 12.83
C ARG A 66 31.86 2.66 13.59
N ASN A 67 32.68 3.71 13.84
CA ASN A 67 32.25 4.92 14.53
C ASN A 67 31.24 5.74 13.71
N GLU A 68 31.39 5.78 12.39
CA GLU A 68 30.39 6.39 11.51
C GLU A 68 29.07 5.63 11.51
N VAL A 69 29.10 4.27 11.49
CA VAL A 69 27.90 3.45 11.64
C VAL A 69 27.19 3.75 12.95
N GLU A 70 27.94 3.85 14.07
CA GLU A 70 27.38 4.18 15.38
C GLU A 70 26.67 5.54 15.37
N SER A 71 27.34 6.56 14.83
CA SER A 71 26.83 7.92 14.75
C SER A 71 25.56 7.99 13.88
N LEU A 72 25.58 7.32 12.73
CA LEU A 72 24.44 7.26 11.83
C LEU A 72 23.27 6.46 12.43
N ALA A 73 23.53 5.32 13.07
CA ALA A 73 22.50 4.53 13.71
C ALA A 73 21.79 5.32 14.83
N LYS A 74 22.56 6.05 15.68
CA LYS A 74 22.01 6.94 16.72
C LYS A 74 21.15 8.06 16.13
N ALA A 75 21.56 8.62 15.00
CA ALA A 75 20.84 9.72 14.35
C ALA A 75 19.59 9.26 13.60
N MET A 76 19.61 8.04 13.03
CA MET A 76 18.56 7.56 12.13
C MET A 76 17.49 6.73 12.85
N LEU A 77 17.84 5.97 13.90
CA LEU A 77 16.83 5.28 14.71
C LEU A 77 16.00 6.30 15.51
N GLY A 78 14.68 6.18 15.43
CA GLY A 78 13.72 7.10 16.07
C GLY A 78 13.51 8.41 15.31
N MET A 79 14.25 8.70 14.24
CA MET A 79 13.98 9.90 13.45
C MET A 79 12.67 9.80 12.67
N THR A 80 11.99 10.92 12.49
CA THR A 80 10.85 11.02 11.57
C THR A 80 11.36 11.27 10.15
N LEU A 81 11.24 10.28 9.27
CA LEU A 81 11.67 10.38 7.88
C LEU A 81 10.54 10.89 7.00
N ILE A 82 10.75 12.08 6.43
CA ILE A 82 9.81 12.73 5.52
C ILE A 82 10.25 12.46 4.07
N THR A 83 9.36 11.88 3.28
CA THR A 83 9.53 11.66 1.84
C THR A 83 8.27 12.12 1.11
N HIS A 84 8.31 12.18 -0.22
CA HIS A 84 7.12 12.48 -1.02
C HIS A 84 5.98 11.46 -0.83
N GLN A 85 6.31 10.23 -0.40
CA GLN A 85 5.32 9.15 -0.17
C GLN A 85 4.79 9.12 1.27
N THR A 86 5.56 9.58 2.27
CA THR A 86 5.08 9.64 3.66
C THR A 86 4.27 10.89 3.96
N GLY A 87 4.31 11.88 3.05
CA GLY A 87 3.71 13.18 3.30
C GLY A 87 4.39 13.96 4.44
N PRO A 88 3.81 15.12 4.85
CA PRO A 88 4.44 16.02 5.81
C PRO A 88 4.52 15.46 7.23
N LYS A 89 3.72 14.46 7.58
CA LYS A 89 3.77 13.79 8.89
C LYS A 89 5.01 12.89 9.03
N GLY A 90 5.55 12.40 7.91
CA GLY A 90 6.65 11.45 7.91
C GLY A 90 6.32 10.08 8.51
N LYS A 91 7.34 9.24 8.65
CA LYS A 91 7.28 7.94 9.33
C LYS A 91 8.47 7.81 10.27
N GLU A 92 8.25 7.28 11.46
CA GLU A 92 9.32 6.97 12.41
C GLU A 92 10.16 5.79 11.94
N VAL A 93 11.47 5.94 11.99
CA VAL A 93 12.43 4.88 11.62
C VAL A 93 12.69 3.98 12.82
N GLN A 94 12.13 2.78 12.80
CA GLN A 94 12.27 1.82 13.90
C GLN A 94 13.39 0.79 13.66
N ARG A 95 13.92 0.71 12.44
CA ARG A 95 14.95 -0.26 12.05
C ARG A 95 15.79 0.24 10.90
N LEU A 96 16.99 -0.31 10.80
CA LEU A 96 17.96 -0.02 9.76
C LEU A 96 18.31 -1.31 8.98
N LEU A 97 18.82 -1.15 7.78
CA LEU A 97 19.55 -2.18 7.05
C LEU A 97 20.99 -1.70 6.91
N ILE A 98 21.93 -2.47 7.44
CA ILE A 98 23.35 -2.27 7.22
C ILE A 98 23.75 -3.16 6.05
N GLU A 99 24.19 -2.56 4.97
CA GLU A 99 24.40 -3.25 3.70
C GLU A 99 25.80 -2.96 3.13
N SER A 100 26.46 -3.95 2.55
CA SER A 100 27.75 -3.75 1.88
C SER A 100 27.60 -2.76 0.73
N GLY A 101 28.55 -1.85 0.59
CA GLY A 101 28.62 -0.93 -0.54
C GLY A 101 28.72 -1.70 -1.87
N ALA A 102 28.27 -1.08 -2.94
CA ALA A 102 28.37 -1.62 -4.29
C ALA A 102 29.10 -0.62 -5.18
N ASP A 103 29.94 -1.15 -6.10
CA ASP A 103 30.56 -0.35 -7.16
C ASP A 103 29.56 -0.15 -8.30
N ILE A 104 28.96 1.03 -8.39
CA ILE A 104 27.85 1.33 -9.29
C ILE A 104 28.41 2.01 -10.57
N ARG A 105 28.33 1.30 -11.72
CA ARG A 105 28.65 1.87 -13.03
C ARG A 105 27.42 2.52 -13.70
N SER A 106 26.26 1.90 -13.57
CA SER A 106 25.00 2.41 -14.11
C SER A 106 23.81 1.98 -13.25
N GLU A 107 22.80 2.84 -13.20
CA GLU A 107 21.55 2.60 -12.49
C GLU A 107 20.40 2.46 -13.47
N PHE A 108 19.56 1.45 -13.27
CA PHE A 108 18.39 1.12 -14.07
C PHE A 108 17.14 1.03 -13.20
N TYR A 109 16.02 1.15 -13.83
CA TYR A 109 14.72 0.82 -13.25
C TYR A 109 14.20 -0.51 -13.79
N ALA A 110 13.63 -1.35 -12.94
CA ALA A 110 12.93 -2.56 -13.35
C ALA A 110 11.71 -2.80 -12.47
N ALA A 111 10.53 -3.01 -13.05
CA ALA A 111 9.32 -3.30 -12.29
C ALA A 111 8.34 -4.19 -13.05
N ILE A 112 7.50 -4.88 -12.28
CA ILE A 112 6.39 -5.70 -12.77
C ILE A 112 5.13 -5.32 -12.02
N THR A 113 4.05 -5.09 -12.74
CA THR A 113 2.72 -4.82 -12.18
C THR A 113 1.63 -5.25 -13.16
N LEU A 114 0.38 -5.26 -12.72
CA LEU A 114 -0.77 -5.51 -13.58
C LEU A 114 -1.15 -4.26 -14.37
N ASP A 115 -1.20 -4.36 -15.70
CA ASP A 115 -1.89 -3.40 -16.56
C ASP A 115 -3.37 -3.76 -16.66
N ARG A 116 -4.21 -3.08 -15.90
CA ARG A 116 -5.65 -3.35 -15.83
C ARG A 116 -6.37 -3.07 -17.15
N GLY A 117 -5.87 -2.14 -17.96
CA GLY A 117 -6.46 -1.80 -19.26
C GLY A 117 -6.25 -2.88 -20.31
N LYS A 118 -5.16 -3.66 -20.15
CA LYS A 118 -4.84 -4.79 -21.04
C LYS A 118 -5.08 -6.16 -20.42
N GLU A 119 -5.43 -6.20 -19.12
CA GLU A 119 -5.61 -7.44 -18.36
C GLU A 119 -4.38 -8.37 -18.44
N MET A 120 -3.18 -7.76 -18.46
CA MET A 120 -1.90 -8.45 -18.59
C MET A 120 -0.89 -7.91 -17.59
N ASP A 121 0.03 -8.77 -17.17
CA ASP A 121 1.21 -8.29 -16.45
C ASP A 121 2.08 -7.44 -17.38
N VAL A 122 2.56 -6.30 -16.89
CA VAL A 122 3.51 -5.45 -17.62
C VAL A 122 4.84 -5.44 -16.91
N PHE A 123 5.90 -5.84 -17.62
CA PHE A 123 7.27 -5.68 -17.17
C PHE A 123 7.84 -4.41 -17.81
N MET A 124 8.33 -3.53 -16.98
CA MET A 124 8.88 -2.24 -17.37
C MET A 124 10.35 -2.14 -16.98
N VAL A 125 11.17 -1.60 -17.88
CA VAL A 125 12.56 -1.22 -17.57
C VAL A 125 12.86 0.17 -18.13
N SER A 126 13.81 0.87 -17.50
CA SER A 126 14.31 2.15 -17.97
C SER A 126 15.79 2.33 -17.63
N MET A 127 16.51 3.07 -18.47
CA MET A 127 17.88 3.53 -18.20
C MET A 127 17.92 4.64 -17.14
N GLU A 128 16.77 5.21 -16.78
CA GLU A 128 16.61 6.25 -15.76
C GLU A 128 16.33 5.58 -14.40
N GLY A 129 17.37 4.97 -13.80
CA GLY A 129 17.31 4.39 -12.46
C GLY A 129 17.61 5.39 -11.35
N GLY A 130 17.29 5.03 -10.10
CA GLY A 130 17.58 5.86 -8.92
C GLY A 130 16.72 7.13 -8.79
N ILE A 131 15.76 7.33 -9.68
CA ILE A 131 14.88 8.52 -9.71
C ILE A 131 13.39 8.12 -9.66
N GLU A 132 12.52 9.14 -9.52
CA GLU A 132 11.06 8.95 -9.51
C GLU A 132 10.56 8.58 -10.91
N ILE A 133 10.25 7.31 -11.12
CA ILE A 133 9.84 6.79 -12.42
C ILE A 133 8.51 7.40 -12.90
N GLU A 134 7.66 7.84 -11.99
CA GLU A 134 6.39 8.50 -12.29
C GLU A 134 6.62 9.79 -13.08
N LYS A 135 7.67 10.54 -12.77
CA LYS A 135 8.06 11.74 -13.55
C LYS A 135 8.55 11.37 -14.95
N VAL A 136 9.36 10.31 -15.04
CA VAL A 136 9.82 9.80 -16.35
C VAL A 136 8.63 9.36 -17.20
N ALA A 137 7.64 8.70 -16.58
CA ALA A 137 6.44 8.23 -17.28
C ALA A 137 5.59 9.37 -17.85
N ILE A 138 5.60 10.55 -17.22
CA ILE A 138 4.86 11.74 -17.68
C ILE A 138 5.68 12.53 -18.69
N GLU A 139 6.97 12.80 -18.39
CA GLU A 139 7.80 13.72 -19.18
C GLU A 139 8.45 13.04 -20.39
N LYS A 140 8.82 11.77 -20.27
CA LYS A 140 9.60 11.00 -21.26
C LYS A 140 9.14 9.54 -21.33
N PRO A 141 7.87 9.26 -21.65
CA PRO A 141 7.31 7.90 -21.62
C PRO A 141 8.03 6.92 -22.56
N GLU A 142 8.68 7.41 -23.62
CA GLU A 142 9.47 6.64 -24.57
C GLU A 142 10.74 6.02 -23.96
N LYS A 143 11.20 6.54 -22.82
CA LYS A 143 12.34 5.97 -22.07
C LYS A 143 11.99 4.76 -21.23
N ILE A 144 10.72 4.44 -21.13
CA ILE A 144 10.25 3.25 -20.42
C ILE A 144 9.91 2.17 -21.44
N VAL A 145 10.74 1.15 -21.51
CA VAL A 145 10.49 -0.05 -22.32
C VAL A 145 9.47 -0.93 -21.58
N LYS A 146 8.34 -1.21 -22.22
CA LYS A 146 7.24 -2.02 -21.67
C LYS A 146 7.06 -3.29 -22.46
N ILE A 147 6.90 -4.40 -21.76
CA ILE A 147 6.53 -5.69 -22.36
C ILE A 147 5.36 -6.25 -21.57
N TRP A 148 4.28 -6.54 -22.29
CA TRP A 148 3.12 -7.21 -21.73
C TRP A 148 3.30 -8.72 -21.82
N ILE A 149 2.95 -9.39 -20.74
CA ILE A 149 3.13 -10.83 -20.58
C ILE A 149 1.76 -11.43 -20.35
N ASP A 150 1.37 -12.34 -21.21
CA ASP A 150 0.16 -13.13 -21.04
C ASP A 150 0.33 -14.04 -19.81
N PRO A 151 -0.53 -13.91 -18.78
CA PRO A 151 -0.39 -14.68 -17.54
C PRO A 151 -0.53 -16.19 -17.74
N LEU A 152 -1.24 -16.65 -18.78
CA LEU A 152 -1.39 -18.06 -19.11
C LEU A 152 -0.11 -18.64 -19.75
N LEU A 153 0.60 -17.82 -20.54
CA LEU A 153 1.80 -18.24 -21.24
C LEU A 153 3.06 -18.02 -20.40
N GLY A 154 3.03 -17.06 -19.49
CA GLY A 154 4.17 -16.61 -18.71
C GLY A 154 5.27 -15.94 -19.56
N MET A 155 6.27 -15.40 -18.91
CA MET A 155 7.36 -14.69 -19.57
C MET A 155 8.27 -15.63 -20.37
N LYS A 156 8.60 -15.26 -21.61
CA LYS A 156 9.48 -16.02 -22.49
C LYS A 156 10.87 -15.38 -22.58
N SER A 157 11.89 -16.20 -22.87
CA SER A 157 13.29 -15.74 -22.94
C SER A 157 13.51 -14.61 -23.95
N TYR A 158 12.75 -14.56 -25.06
CA TYR A 158 12.87 -13.46 -26.01
C TYR A 158 12.38 -12.13 -25.44
N GLN A 159 11.37 -12.15 -24.56
CA GLN A 159 10.86 -10.96 -23.86
C GLN A 159 11.90 -10.43 -22.88
N ALA A 160 12.55 -11.32 -22.11
CA ALA A 160 13.65 -10.94 -21.22
C ALA A 160 14.83 -10.31 -22.00
N ARG A 161 15.22 -10.91 -23.16
CA ARG A 161 16.25 -10.30 -24.02
C ARG A 161 15.84 -8.94 -24.57
N LYS A 162 14.56 -8.74 -24.89
CA LYS A 162 14.04 -7.47 -25.38
C LYS A 162 14.15 -6.36 -24.32
N LEU A 163 13.88 -6.68 -23.05
CA LEU A 163 14.08 -5.78 -21.92
C LEU A 163 15.57 -5.45 -21.72
N ALA A 164 16.45 -6.48 -21.73
CA ALA A 164 17.90 -6.28 -21.58
C ALA A 164 18.49 -5.43 -22.73
N TYR A 165 17.99 -5.62 -23.94
CA TYR A 165 18.36 -4.78 -25.10
C TYR A 165 17.89 -3.33 -24.92
N GLY A 166 16.69 -3.13 -24.38
CA GLY A 166 16.15 -1.80 -24.07
C GLY A 166 16.96 -1.01 -23.03
N LEU A 167 17.78 -1.71 -22.22
CA LEU A 167 18.74 -1.09 -21.31
C LEU A 167 20.14 -0.90 -21.93
N ASN A 168 20.30 -1.10 -23.24
CA ASN A 168 21.58 -1.05 -23.96
C ASN A 168 22.68 -1.95 -23.36
N LEU A 169 22.29 -3.03 -22.70
CA LEU A 169 23.22 -3.98 -22.11
C LEU A 169 23.87 -4.87 -23.18
N THR A 170 25.14 -5.23 -22.99
CA THR A 170 25.91 -6.09 -23.89
C THR A 170 26.69 -7.15 -23.10
N GLY A 171 27.29 -8.12 -23.78
CA GLY A 171 28.21 -9.09 -23.19
C GLY A 171 27.58 -9.93 -22.06
N ASN A 172 28.27 -10.01 -20.92
CA ASN A 172 27.80 -10.74 -19.74
C ASN A 172 26.61 -10.11 -19.07
N ALA A 173 26.63 -8.79 -18.91
CA ALA A 173 25.53 -8.04 -18.31
C ALA A 173 24.18 -8.25 -19.03
N PHE A 174 24.21 -8.37 -20.38
CA PHE A 174 23.00 -8.68 -21.17
C PHE A 174 22.43 -10.08 -20.83
N LYS A 175 23.30 -11.09 -20.69
CA LYS A 175 22.89 -12.47 -20.36
C LYS A 175 22.34 -12.53 -18.93
N GLU A 176 23.03 -11.90 -18.00
CA GLU A 176 22.60 -11.84 -16.59
C GLU A 176 21.29 -11.11 -16.41
N ALA A 177 21.10 -9.94 -17.03
CA ALA A 177 19.85 -9.21 -17.00
C ALA A 177 18.69 -10.05 -17.55
N GLY A 178 18.89 -10.74 -18.68
CA GLY A 178 17.89 -11.64 -19.22
C GLY A 178 17.50 -12.77 -18.28
N SER A 179 18.48 -13.34 -17.57
CA SER A 179 18.24 -14.36 -16.53
C SER A 179 17.51 -13.78 -15.31
N ILE A 180 17.92 -12.60 -14.86
CA ILE A 180 17.30 -11.91 -13.70
C ILE A 180 15.86 -11.56 -14.02
N PHE A 181 15.53 -11.04 -15.20
CA PHE A 181 14.17 -10.70 -15.57
C PHE A 181 13.23 -11.92 -15.61
N LEU A 182 13.70 -13.08 -16.05
CA LEU A 182 12.93 -14.31 -15.96
C LEU A 182 12.68 -14.73 -14.50
N LYS A 183 13.70 -14.61 -13.64
CA LYS A 183 13.59 -14.91 -12.20
C LYS A 183 12.69 -13.91 -11.49
N MET A 184 12.74 -12.61 -11.85
CA MET A 184 11.84 -11.60 -11.33
C MET A 184 10.39 -11.96 -11.64
N TYR A 185 10.09 -12.34 -12.88
CA TYR A 185 8.72 -12.71 -13.24
C TYR A 185 8.26 -13.99 -12.51
N ALA A 186 9.12 -14.99 -12.42
CA ALA A 186 8.83 -16.20 -11.65
C ALA A 186 8.58 -15.89 -10.15
N CYS A 187 9.39 -14.99 -9.56
CA CYS A 187 9.21 -14.51 -8.21
C CYS A 187 7.88 -13.76 -8.04
N TYR A 188 7.56 -12.82 -8.95
CA TYR A 188 6.32 -12.06 -8.95
C TYR A 188 5.09 -12.98 -8.94
N GLN A 189 5.06 -13.97 -9.81
CA GLN A 189 3.95 -14.94 -9.92
C GLN A 189 3.86 -15.86 -8.69
N SER A 190 4.97 -16.45 -8.25
CA SER A 190 4.97 -17.44 -7.17
C SER A 190 4.69 -16.85 -5.80
N THR A 191 4.89 -15.55 -5.62
CA THR A 191 4.66 -14.83 -4.36
C THR A 191 3.33 -14.08 -4.32
N ASP A 192 2.52 -14.17 -5.37
CA ASP A 192 1.29 -13.37 -5.52
C ASP A 192 1.55 -11.87 -5.33
N ALA A 193 2.67 -11.38 -5.86
CA ALA A 193 2.96 -9.96 -5.84
C ALA A 193 2.03 -9.21 -6.80
N SER A 194 1.54 -8.05 -6.40
CA SER A 194 0.78 -7.11 -7.25
C SER A 194 1.66 -5.99 -7.80
N LEU A 195 2.82 -5.78 -7.17
CA LEU A 195 3.90 -4.90 -7.62
C LEU A 195 5.22 -5.49 -7.14
N MET A 196 6.19 -5.55 -8.04
CA MET A 196 7.60 -5.79 -7.74
C MET A 196 8.43 -4.73 -8.44
N GLU A 197 9.26 -4.00 -7.69
CA GLU A 197 10.08 -2.92 -8.22
C GLU A 197 11.50 -3.02 -7.67
N ILE A 198 12.48 -2.79 -8.54
CA ILE A 198 13.88 -2.62 -8.21
C ILE A 198 14.31 -1.24 -8.73
N ASN A 199 14.59 -0.32 -7.83
CA ASN A 199 14.98 1.05 -8.18
C ASN A 199 16.04 1.60 -7.18
N PRO A 200 17.35 1.44 -7.52
CA PRO A 200 17.87 0.97 -8.80
C PRO A 200 18.18 -0.54 -8.88
N LEU A 201 18.06 -1.08 -10.08
CA LEU A 201 18.81 -2.24 -10.54
C LEU A 201 20.14 -1.70 -11.08
N ILE A 202 21.28 -2.27 -10.67
CA ILE A 202 22.58 -1.70 -11.03
C ILE A 202 23.40 -2.62 -11.92
N LEU A 203 24.23 -2.00 -12.75
CA LEU A 203 25.38 -2.63 -13.39
C LEU A 203 26.62 -2.24 -12.58
N THR A 204 27.34 -3.23 -12.11
CA THR A 204 28.58 -3.04 -11.35
C THR A 204 29.78 -2.83 -12.27
N GLY A 205 30.89 -2.34 -11.72
CA GLY A 205 32.13 -2.12 -12.48
C GLY A 205 32.72 -3.41 -13.09
N ASP A 206 32.45 -4.57 -12.48
CA ASP A 206 32.84 -5.92 -12.93
C ASP A 206 31.78 -6.61 -13.81
N ASP A 207 30.87 -5.84 -14.42
CA ASP A 207 29.86 -6.28 -15.40
C ASP A 207 28.77 -7.23 -14.83
N HIS A 208 28.45 -7.15 -13.53
CA HIS A 208 27.34 -7.90 -12.93
C HIS A 208 26.08 -7.04 -12.76
N ILE A 209 24.92 -7.71 -12.81
CA ILE A 209 23.62 -7.08 -12.56
C ILE A 209 23.15 -7.42 -11.14
N VAL A 210 22.88 -6.39 -10.34
CA VAL A 210 22.56 -6.53 -8.91
C VAL A 210 21.32 -5.70 -8.55
N ALA A 211 20.40 -6.28 -7.80
CA ALA A 211 19.22 -5.58 -7.25
C ALA A 211 19.64 -4.81 -5.98
N LEU A 212 19.79 -3.49 -6.09
CA LEU A 212 20.26 -2.63 -4.99
C LEU A 212 19.15 -2.19 -4.05
N ASP A 213 17.91 -2.20 -4.51
CA ASP A 213 16.70 -1.93 -3.70
C ASP A 213 15.65 -3.01 -3.97
N SER A 214 14.61 -3.02 -3.18
CA SER A 214 13.45 -3.87 -3.42
C SER A 214 12.19 -3.27 -2.83
N LYS A 215 11.13 -3.26 -3.62
CA LYS A 215 9.80 -2.84 -3.20
C LYS A 215 8.78 -3.86 -3.68
N PHE A 216 8.01 -4.38 -2.74
CA PHE A 216 6.95 -5.33 -3.00
C PHE A 216 5.62 -4.85 -2.47
N ASN A 217 4.58 -5.07 -3.28
CA ASN A 217 3.21 -5.14 -2.79
C ASN A 217 2.68 -6.54 -3.10
N PHE A 218 2.10 -7.20 -2.13
CA PHE A 218 1.47 -8.51 -2.28
C PHE A 218 -0.04 -8.38 -2.29
N ASP A 219 -0.72 -9.27 -3.02
CA ASP A 219 -2.16 -9.37 -2.98
C ASP A 219 -2.62 -9.82 -1.59
N GLY A 220 -3.35 -8.97 -0.88
CA GLY A 220 -3.89 -9.28 0.43
C GLY A 220 -4.81 -10.51 0.44
N ASN A 221 -5.49 -10.75 -0.68
CA ASN A 221 -6.39 -11.90 -0.83
C ASN A 221 -5.66 -13.24 -0.99
N ALA A 222 -4.37 -13.21 -1.32
CA ALA A 222 -3.55 -14.41 -1.49
C ALA A 222 -2.74 -14.79 -0.23
N LEU A 223 -2.70 -13.94 0.80
CA LEU A 223 -1.87 -14.15 1.99
C LEU A 223 -2.17 -15.45 2.74
N PHE A 224 -3.40 -15.99 2.64
CA PHE A 224 -3.75 -17.26 3.25
C PHE A 224 -2.89 -18.44 2.77
N ARG A 225 -2.36 -18.35 1.54
CA ARG A 225 -1.46 -19.35 0.94
C ARG A 225 0.02 -18.94 0.95
N GLN A 226 0.33 -17.71 1.32
CA GLN A 226 1.67 -17.13 1.39
C GLN A 226 2.06 -16.87 2.85
N LYS A 227 2.16 -17.94 3.66
CA LYS A 227 2.37 -17.82 5.11
C LYS A 227 3.67 -17.09 5.45
N GLU A 228 4.79 -17.46 4.83
CA GLU A 228 6.09 -16.82 5.08
C GLU A 228 6.05 -15.31 4.78
N ILE A 229 5.33 -14.90 3.74
CA ILE A 229 5.16 -13.48 3.38
C ILE A 229 4.22 -12.80 4.39
N SER A 230 3.14 -13.47 4.77
CA SER A 230 2.21 -12.94 5.79
C SER A 230 2.91 -12.68 7.13
N ASP A 231 3.86 -13.54 7.52
CA ASP A 231 4.64 -13.41 8.75
C ASP A 231 5.65 -12.22 8.70
N MET A 232 5.91 -11.66 7.51
CA MET A 232 6.74 -10.46 7.31
C MET A 232 5.96 -9.15 7.54
N ARG A 233 4.65 -9.21 7.83
CA ARG A 233 3.79 -8.04 8.00
C ARG A 233 4.26 -7.20 9.18
N ASP A 234 4.38 -5.89 8.95
CA ASP A 234 4.70 -4.91 9.98
C ASP A 234 3.51 -4.00 10.27
N LEU A 235 2.83 -4.26 11.36
CA LEU A 235 1.64 -3.50 11.77
C LEU A 235 1.98 -2.03 12.12
N SER A 236 3.21 -1.71 12.51
CA SER A 236 3.62 -0.33 12.80
C SER A 236 3.65 0.57 11.57
N GLU A 237 3.71 -0.05 10.39
CA GLU A 237 3.71 0.63 9.10
C GLU A 237 2.31 0.84 8.50
N GLU A 238 1.29 0.18 9.05
CA GLU A 238 -0.09 0.26 8.58
C GLU A 238 -0.90 1.31 9.35
N ASP A 239 -2.05 1.70 8.81
CA ASP A 239 -2.97 2.59 9.54
C ASP A 239 -3.69 1.80 10.65
N PRO A 240 -3.71 2.29 11.90
CA PRO A 240 -4.36 1.60 13.01
C PRO A 240 -5.84 1.31 12.79
N MET A 241 -6.55 2.17 12.06
CA MET A 241 -7.97 1.97 11.75
C MET A 241 -8.16 0.86 10.71
N GLU A 242 -7.25 0.73 9.74
CA GLU A 242 -7.25 -0.35 8.76
C GLU A 242 -6.97 -1.70 9.45
N ILE A 243 -6.03 -1.72 10.39
CA ILE A 243 -5.74 -2.91 11.20
C ILE A 243 -6.96 -3.31 12.03
N GLU A 244 -7.56 -2.34 12.73
CA GLU A 244 -8.75 -2.59 13.57
C GLU A 244 -9.91 -3.12 12.72
N ALA A 245 -10.16 -2.52 11.55
CA ALA A 245 -11.19 -2.97 10.62
C ALA A 245 -10.98 -4.41 10.15
N GLY A 246 -9.73 -4.78 9.88
CA GLY A 246 -9.37 -6.14 9.51
C GLY A 246 -9.76 -7.19 10.57
N ASN A 247 -9.69 -6.86 11.86
CA ASN A 247 -10.10 -7.74 12.97
C ASN A 247 -11.61 -8.05 12.95
N TYR A 248 -12.41 -7.22 12.31
CA TYR A 248 -13.86 -7.37 12.14
C TYR A 248 -14.27 -7.81 10.73
N ASN A 249 -13.31 -8.22 9.90
CA ASN A 249 -13.54 -8.55 8.48
C ASN A 249 -14.19 -7.42 7.69
N LEU A 250 -13.86 -6.17 8.01
CA LEU A 250 -14.27 -4.98 7.30
C LEU A 250 -13.18 -4.53 6.34
N ASN A 251 -13.58 -4.16 5.12
CA ASN A 251 -12.68 -3.50 4.17
C ASN A 251 -12.71 -2.00 4.41
N TYR A 252 -11.69 -1.47 5.07
CA TYR A 252 -11.56 -0.06 5.39
C TYR A 252 -10.30 0.53 4.77
N ILE A 253 -10.42 1.72 4.20
CA ILE A 253 -9.28 2.52 3.72
C ILE A 253 -9.51 3.94 4.23
N LYS A 254 -8.53 4.49 4.93
CA LYS A 254 -8.57 5.88 5.40
C LYS A 254 -8.32 6.85 4.27
N LEU A 255 -9.08 7.95 4.23
CA LEU A 255 -8.92 9.09 3.33
C LEU A 255 -8.84 10.39 4.14
N ASP A 256 -8.58 11.51 3.47
CA ASP A 256 -8.34 12.81 4.15
C ASP A 256 -9.59 13.71 4.27
N GLY A 257 -10.77 13.18 3.99
CA GLY A 257 -12.01 13.94 3.99
C GLY A 257 -12.67 14.11 5.35
N ASN A 258 -13.93 14.60 5.33
CA ASN A 258 -14.74 14.90 6.51
C ASN A 258 -16.11 14.21 6.53
N VAL A 259 -16.46 13.46 5.48
CA VAL A 259 -17.69 12.67 5.40
C VAL A 259 -17.37 11.19 5.54
N GLY A 260 -17.74 10.61 6.67
CA GLY A 260 -17.61 9.15 6.90
C GLY A 260 -18.59 8.38 6.00
N CYS A 261 -18.12 7.26 5.43
CA CYS A 261 -18.91 6.43 4.52
C CYS A 261 -18.99 4.99 5.02
N MET A 262 -20.22 4.44 5.08
CA MET A 262 -20.47 3.02 5.34
C MET A 262 -21.39 2.48 4.25
N VAL A 263 -20.95 1.49 3.52
CA VAL A 263 -21.62 0.97 2.33
C VAL A 263 -21.51 -0.55 2.27
N ASN A 264 -22.41 -1.22 1.59
CA ASN A 264 -22.29 -2.64 1.26
C ASN A 264 -21.90 -2.82 -0.21
N GLY A 265 -20.71 -3.35 -0.43
CA GLY A 265 -20.15 -3.60 -1.75
C GLY A 265 -19.26 -2.48 -2.28
N ALA A 266 -18.08 -2.86 -2.75
CA ALA A 266 -17.03 -1.94 -3.20
C ALA A 266 -17.47 -0.99 -4.31
N GLY A 267 -18.28 -1.48 -5.27
CA GLY A 267 -18.80 -0.64 -6.37
C GLY A 267 -19.70 0.47 -5.87
N LEU A 268 -20.63 0.16 -4.93
CA LEU A 268 -21.50 1.16 -4.32
C LEU A 268 -20.70 2.14 -3.45
N ALA A 269 -19.64 1.66 -2.77
CA ALA A 269 -18.77 2.51 -1.97
C ALA A 269 -18.05 3.54 -2.87
N MET A 270 -17.47 3.13 -3.98
CA MET A 270 -16.84 4.06 -4.94
C MET A 270 -17.84 5.08 -5.48
N ALA A 271 -19.02 4.61 -5.95
CA ALA A 271 -20.08 5.51 -6.42
C ALA A 271 -20.58 6.49 -5.35
N THR A 272 -20.61 6.04 -4.08
CA THR A 272 -20.99 6.91 -2.94
C THR A 272 -19.93 7.99 -2.72
N MET A 273 -18.66 7.67 -2.77
CA MET A 273 -17.57 8.64 -2.65
C MET A 273 -17.61 9.66 -3.80
N ASP A 274 -17.83 9.20 -5.04
CA ASP A 274 -17.93 10.07 -6.21
C ASP A 274 -19.09 11.07 -6.08
N ILE A 275 -20.26 10.61 -5.66
CA ILE A 275 -21.42 11.51 -5.54
C ILE A 275 -21.29 12.49 -4.37
N ILE A 276 -20.58 12.14 -3.29
CA ILE A 276 -20.20 13.06 -2.21
C ILE A 276 -19.30 14.16 -2.76
N LYS A 277 -18.27 13.80 -3.56
CA LYS A 277 -17.38 14.78 -4.21
C LYS A 277 -18.16 15.71 -5.16
N LEU A 278 -19.04 15.15 -5.97
CA LEU A 278 -19.91 15.94 -6.87
C LEU A 278 -20.85 16.88 -6.12
N ALA A 279 -21.21 16.57 -4.87
CA ALA A 279 -21.99 17.42 -4.00
C ALA A 279 -21.15 18.46 -3.23
N GLY A 280 -19.84 18.49 -3.43
CA GLY A 280 -18.90 19.43 -2.80
C GLY A 280 -18.35 18.99 -1.43
N GLY A 281 -18.50 17.71 -1.07
CA GLY A 281 -17.93 17.11 0.14
C GLY A 281 -16.68 16.31 -0.14
N GLU A 282 -15.97 15.90 0.92
CA GLU A 282 -14.76 15.07 0.83
C GLU A 282 -14.95 13.79 1.66
N PRO A 283 -14.88 12.58 1.03
CA PRO A 283 -14.97 11.32 1.74
C PRO A 283 -13.80 11.13 2.72
N ALA A 284 -14.08 10.73 3.96
CA ALA A 284 -13.09 10.46 5.00
C ALA A 284 -12.56 9.02 4.96
N ASN A 285 -13.30 8.12 4.33
CA ASN A 285 -12.94 6.71 4.24
C ASN A 285 -13.69 5.99 3.13
N PHE A 286 -13.11 4.87 2.69
CA PHE A 286 -13.83 3.77 2.06
C PHE A 286 -14.17 2.75 3.15
N LEU A 287 -15.40 2.29 3.26
CA LEU A 287 -15.77 1.17 4.12
C LEU A 287 -16.86 0.32 3.46
N ASP A 288 -16.52 -0.93 3.19
CA ASP A 288 -17.44 -1.96 2.72
C ASP A 288 -17.71 -2.96 3.86
N VAL A 289 -18.98 -3.03 4.30
CA VAL A 289 -19.41 -3.97 5.34
C VAL A 289 -19.71 -5.38 4.78
N GLY A 290 -19.55 -5.56 3.47
CA GLY A 290 -19.76 -6.84 2.79
C GLY A 290 -21.22 -7.27 2.64
N GLY A 291 -21.44 -8.37 1.93
CA GLY A 291 -22.76 -8.93 1.63
C GLY A 291 -23.44 -9.64 2.80
N THR A 292 -22.72 -9.92 3.87
CA THR A 292 -23.23 -10.64 5.07
C THR A 292 -23.27 -9.75 6.32
N ALA A 293 -23.34 -8.44 6.14
CA ALA A 293 -23.32 -7.47 7.23
C ALA A 293 -24.28 -7.84 8.37
N SER A 294 -23.72 -8.00 9.57
CA SER A 294 -24.44 -8.22 10.83
C SER A 294 -24.56 -6.89 11.59
N ALA A 295 -25.44 -6.86 12.60
CA ALA A 295 -25.51 -5.70 13.49
C ALA A 295 -24.17 -5.38 14.15
N GLU A 296 -23.37 -6.41 14.47
CA GLU A 296 -22.06 -6.26 15.08
C GLU A 296 -21.03 -5.65 14.10
N THR A 297 -20.97 -6.12 12.84
CA THR A 297 -20.10 -5.55 11.81
C THR A 297 -20.44 -4.09 11.54
N VAL A 298 -21.73 -3.76 11.47
CA VAL A 298 -22.20 -2.37 11.28
C VAL A 298 -21.78 -1.50 12.47
N LYS A 299 -21.97 -1.97 13.70
CA LYS A 299 -21.56 -1.27 14.93
C LYS A 299 -20.04 -1.00 14.95
N ASN A 300 -19.22 -2.03 14.67
CA ASN A 300 -17.77 -1.89 14.67
C ASN A 300 -17.28 -0.95 13.54
N GLY A 301 -17.86 -1.05 12.34
CA GLY A 301 -17.57 -0.13 11.26
C GLY A 301 -17.90 1.31 11.61
N PHE A 302 -19.05 1.53 12.26
CA PHE A 302 -19.45 2.85 12.72
C PHE A 302 -18.50 3.42 13.78
N ARG A 303 -18.08 2.59 14.75
CA ARG A 303 -17.09 2.97 15.76
C ARG A 303 -15.75 3.38 15.13
N ILE A 304 -15.28 2.64 14.14
CA ILE A 304 -14.03 2.96 13.43
C ILE A 304 -14.15 4.29 12.70
N ILE A 305 -15.26 4.54 11.98
CA ILE A 305 -15.49 5.82 11.31
C ILE A 305 -15.46 6.98 12.31
N LEU A 306 -16.15 6.84 13.46
CA LEU A 306 -16.23 7.90 14.48
C LEU A 306 -14.92 8.11 15.24
N SER A 307 -13.98 7.18 15.20
CA SER A 307 -12.65 7.37 15.79
C SER A 307 -11.81 8.39 15.02
N ASP A 308 -12.14 8.67 13.76
CA ASP A 308 -11.52 9.75 13.00
C ASP A 308 -12.13 11.12 13.37
N LYS A 309 -11.32 11.94 14.05
CA LYS A 309 -11.72 13.29 14.49
C LYS A 309 -12.04 14.27 13.35
N ASN A 310 -11.63 13.95 12.12
CA ASN A 310 -11.96 14.75 10.95
C ASN A 310 -13.39 14.54 10.47
N VAL A 311 -14.02 13.42 10.82
CA VAL A 311 -15.40 13.11 10.43
C VAL A 311 -16.37 14.09 11.09
N LYS A 312 -17.16 14.77 10.27
CA LYS A 312 -18.17 15.76 10.68
C LYS A 312 -19.60 15.29 10.44
N ALA A 313 -19.79 14.33 9.52
CA ALA A 313 -21.07 13.67 9.26
C ALA A 313 -20.80 12.28 8.70
N VAL A 314 -21.76 11.35 8.84
CA VAL A 314 -21.66 9.99 8.32
C VAL A 314 -22.78 9.70 7.35
N LEU A 315 -22.46 9.12 6.20
CA LEU A 315 -23.43 8.55 5.25
C LEU A 315 -23.40 7.03 5.33
N ILE A 316 -24.54 6.46 5.68
CA ILE A 316 -24.80 5.03 5.57
C ILE A 316 -25.62 4.80 4.32
N ASN A 317 -25.06 4.14 3.32
CA ASN A 317 -25.69 3.90 2.03
C ASN A 317 -25.72 2.41 1.73
N ILE A 318 -26.89 1.79 1.92
CA ILE A 318 -27.07 0.35 1.74
C ILE A 318 -28.05 0.08 0.61
N PHE A 319 -27.64 -0.81 -0.29
CA PHE A 319 -28.54 -1.41 -1.25
C PHE A 319 -28.74 -2.89 -0.92
N GLY A 320 -29.91 -3.21 -0.39
CA GLY A 320 -30.23 -4.55 0.08
C GLY A 320 -30.54 -5.49 -1.11
N GLY A 321 -29.63 -6.40 -1.33
CA GLY A 321 -29.85 -7.62 -2.11
C GLY A 321 -29.78 -8.80 -1.13
N ILE A 322 -28.57 -9.34 -0.94
CA ILE A 322 -28.30 -10.36 0.10
C ILE A 322 -28.31 -9.71 1.48
N VAL A 323 -27.77 -8.49 1.62
CA VAL A 323 -27.85 -7.69 2.85
C VAL A 323 -29.29 -7.28 3.12
N ARG A 324 -29.76 -7.52 4.32
CA ARG A 324 -31.09 -7.10 4.76
C ARG A 324 -31.01 -5.75 5.46
N CYS A 325 -31.76 -4.76 4.95
CA CYS A 325 -31.77 -3.41 5.49
C CYS A 325 -32.22 -3.33 6.95
N ASP A 326 -33.16 -4.20 7.39
CA ASP A 326 -33.61 -4.26 8.78
C ASP A 326 -32.49 -4.63 9.76
N ARG A 327 -31.57 -5.54 9.38
CA ARG A 327 -30.40 -5.90 10.19
C ARG A 327 -29.43 -4.72 10.30
N VAL A 328 -29.21 -4.02 9.20
CA VAL A 328 -28.35 -2.81 9.19
C VAL A 328 -28.95 -1.72 10.07
N ALA A 329 -30.27 -1.47 9.94
CA ALA A 329 -30.98 -0.49 10.77
C ALA A 329 -30.86 -0.78 12.27
N ASN A 330 -31.02 -2.05 12.67
CA ASN A 330 -30.82 -2.45 14.07
C ASN A 330 -29.38 -2.20 14.53
N GLY A 331 -28.37 -2.54 13.71
CA GLY A 331 -26.94 -2.30 13.99
C GLY A 331 -26.63 -0.83 14.15
N VAL A 332 -27.19 0.03 13.27
CA VAL A 332 -27.07 1.49 13.37
C VAL A 332 -27.68 2.01 14.66
N VAL A 333 -28.93 1.63 14.98
CA VAL A 333 -29.59 2.05 16.19
C VAL A 333 -28.82 1.62 17.45
N GLN A 334 -28.31 0.41 17.47
CA GLN A 334 -27.50 -0.08 18.58
C GLN A 334 -26.19 0.72 18.71
N ALA A 335 -25.48 0.93 17.60
CA ALA A 335 -24.23 1.70 17.60
C ALA A 335 -24.45 3.13 18.12
N VAL A 336 -25.50 3.81 17.63
CA VAL A 336 -25.88 5.16 18.06
C VAL A 336 -26.20 5.23 19.56
N LYS A 337 -26.92 4.26 20.08
CA LYS A 337 -27.28 4.23 21.51
C LYS A 337 -26.10 3.95 22.43
N GLU A 338 -25.18 3.10 21.98
CA GLU A 338 -24.03 2.70 22.80
C GLU A 338 -22.88 3.72 22.76
N LEU A 339 -22.64 4.33 21.58
CA LEU A 339 -21.48 5.21 21.39
C LEU A 339 -21.79 6.69 21.71
N GLY A 340 -23.09 7.09 21.73
CA GLY A 340 -23.50 8.49 21.73
C GLY A 340 -23.11 9.16 20.40
N LEU A 341 -24.00 9.94 19.80
CA LEU A 341 -23.69 10.60 18.53
C LEU A 341 -23.41 12.08 18.76
N ASP A 342 -22.18 12.46 18.44
CA ASP A 342 -21.78 13.87 18.34
C ASP A 342 -21.82 14.39 16.89
N VAL A 343 -22.10 13.50 15.91
CA VAL A 343 -22.11 13.85 14.47
C VAL A 343 -23.41 13.43 13.78
N PRO A 344 -23.92 14.22 12.83
CA PRO A 344 -25.10 13.86 12.05
C PRO A 344 -24.91 12.57 11.25
N VAL A 345 -25.95 11.72 11.22
CA VAL A 345 -25.97 10.49 10.43
C VAL A 345 -27.08 10.54 9.40
N VAL A 346 -26.70 10.47 8.13
CA VAL A 346 -27.62 10.35 7.01
C VAL A 346 -27.70 8.89 6.60
N VAL A 347 -28.92 8.37 6.44
CA VAL A 347 -29.13 6.96 6.13
C VAL A 347 -30.00 6.82 4.88
N ARG A 348 -29.47 6.11 3.89
CA ARG A 348 -30.19 5.63 2.72
C ARG A 348 -30.20 4.10 2.72
N LEU A 349 -31.39 3.52 2.81
CA LEU A 349 -31.62 2.08 2.76
C LEU A 349 -32.61 1.78 1.64
N GLU A 350 -32.19 0.99 0.66
CA GLU A 350 -33.01 0.54 -0.45
C GLU A 350 -32.87 -0.97 -0.66
N GLY A 351 -33.91 -1.61 -1.20
CA GLY A 351 -33.93 -3.06 -1.48
C GLY A 351 -34.56 -3.88 -0.38
N THR A 352 -34.03 -5.07 -0.09
CA THR A 352 -34.62 -6.08 0.80
C THR A 352 -34.88 -5.53 2.21
N ASN A 353 -36.13 -5.53 2.65
CA ASN A 353 -36.60 -5.04 3.95
C ASN A 353 -36.33 -3.54 4.22
N ALA A 354 -36.35 -2.70 3.16
CA ALA A 354 -36.11 -1.26 3.32
C ALA A 354 -37.23 -0.56 4.10
N GLU A 355 -38.50 -0.92 3.89
CA GLU A 355 -39.64 -0.37 4.63
C GLU A 355 -39.59 -0.71 6.11
N GLU A 356 -39.29 -1.97 6.45
CA GLU A 356 -39.09 -2.43 7.83
C GLU A 356 -37.93 -1.68 8.50
N ALA A 357 -36.83 -1.48 7.78
CA ALA A 357 -35.67 -0.73 8.24
C ALA A 357 -36.02 0.73 8.55
N GLN A 358 -36.79 1.39 7.69
CA GLN A 358 -37.28 2.76 7.93
C GLN A 358 -38.18 2.84 9.16
N ALA A 359 -39.04 1.85 9.38
CA ALA A 359 -39.87 1.76 10.57
C ALA A 359 -39.05 1.59 11.86
N ILE A 360 -37.97 0.77 11.81
CA ILE A 360 -37.01 0.60 12.91
C ILE A 360 -36.33 1.94 13.24
N LEU A 361 -35.78 2.61 12.24
CA LEU A 361 -35.08 3.88 12.41
C LEU A 361 -36.01 4.96 12.99
N SER A 362 -37.23 5.09 12.46
CA SER A 362 -38.22 6.09 12.91
C SER A 362 -38.69 5.88 14.35
N LYS A 363 -38.81 4.62 14.78
CA LYS A 363 -39.23 4.24 16.16
C LYS A 363 -38.11 4.27 17.18
N SER A 364 -36.86 4.36 16.72
CA SER A 364 -35.67 4.19 17.58
C SER A 364 -35.41 5.32 18.55
N GLY A 365 -35.97 6.51 18.30
CA GLY A 365 -35.71 7.73 19.06
C GLY A 365 -34.33 8.35 18.84
N VAL A 366 -33.54 7.83 17.88
CA VAL A 366 -32.23 8.37 17.52
C VAL A 366 -32.35 9.42 16.42
N SER A 367 -31.53 10.46 16.50
CA SER A 367 -31.48 11.52 15.49
C SER A 367 -30.77 11.03 14.23
N ILE A 368 -31.55 10.58 13.25
CA ILE A 368 -31.06 10.11 11.94
C ILE A 368 -31.79 10.87 10.84
N ILE A 369 -31.05 11.28 9.83
CA ILE A 369 -31.57 11.99 8.65
C ILE A 369 -31.85 10.98 7.54
N PRO A 370 -33.11 10.65 7.25
CA PRO A 370 -33.42 9.72 6.15
C PRO A 370 -33.19 10.38 4.79
N ALA A 371 -32.69 9.58 3.82
CA ALA A 371 -32.47 10.02 2.45
C ALA A 371 -33.11 9.10 1.43
N VAL A 372 -33.58 9.68 0.32
CA VAL A 372 -34.20 8.98 -0.80
C VAL A 372 -33.30 9.15 -2.03
N GLY A 373 -32.72 8.02 -2.49
CA GLY A 373 -31.77 8.04 -3.60
C GLY A 373 -30.41 8.64 -3.25
N MET A 374 -29.42 8.32 -4.09
CA MET A 374 -28.00 8.66 -3.83
C MET A 374 -27.75 10.18 -3.83
N LYS A 375 -28.40 10.91 -4.73
CA LYS A 375 -28.20 12.36 -4.89
C LYS A 375 -28.72 13.16 -3.68
N ASP A 376 -29.85 12.76 -3.13
CA ASP A 376 -30.42 13.35 -1.90
C ASP A 376 -29.53 13.02 -0.70
N ALA A 377 -29.09 11.77 -0.59
CA ALA A 377 -28.19 11.33 0.48
C ALA A 377 -26.88 12.13 0.51
N ALA A 378 -26.23 12.31 -0.66
CA ALA A 378 -25.01 13.08 -0.78
C ALA A 378 -25.19 14.55 -0.40
N LYS A 379 -26.26 15.20 -0.88
CA LYS A 379 -26.57 16.58 -0.52
C LYS A 379 -26.80 16.75 0.98
N LYS A 380 -27.58 15.87 1.59
CA LYS A 380 -27.88 15.93 3.02
C LYS A 380 -26.64 15.75 3.88
N VAL A 381 -25.79 14.75 3.55
CA VAL A 381 -24.59 14.50 4.36
C VAL A 381 -23.55 15.62 4.20
N VAL A 382 -23.41 16.18 3.00
CA VAL A 382 -22.48 17.30 2.78
C VAL A 382 -22.95 18.55 3.53
N ASN A 383 -24.24 18.90 3.44
CA ASN A 383 -24.81 20.00 4.21
C ASN A 383 -24.61 19.80 5.73
N ALA A 384 -24.89 18.59 6.21
CA ALA A 384 -24.69 18.25 7.62
C ALA A 384 -23.20 18.34 8.05
N ALA A 385 -22.27 17.97 7.19
CA ALA A 385 -20.82 18.09 7.45
C ALA A 385 -20.34 19.56 7.45
N LEU A 386 -21.02 20.45 6.74
CA LEU A 386 -20.75 21.89 6.70
C LEU A 386 -21.41 22.66 7.81
N GLY A 387 -22.28 22.03 8.61
CA GLY A 387 -23.03 22.67 9.68
C GLY A 387 -24.22 23.52 9.19
N ALA A 388 -24.77 23.20 8.01
CA ALA A 388 -25.86 23.89 7.35
C ALA A 388 -27.19 23.14 7.51
#